data_13ec3210ab0767488ba20ec4590c1495
#
_entry.id   13ec3210ab0767488ba20ec4590c1495
#
_cell.length_a   1.000
_cell.length_b   1.000
_cell.length_c   1.000
_cell.angle_alpha   90.00
_cell.angle_beta   90.00
_cell.angle_gamma   90.00
#
_symmetry.space_group_name_H-M   'P 1'
#
loop_
_entity.id
_entity.type
_entity.pdbx_description
1 polymer ?
#
loop_
_entity_poly.entity_id
_entity_poly.type
_entity_poly.pdbx_seq_one_letter_code
_entity_poly.pdbx_strand_id
1 'polypeptide(L)'
;KYNEFVEEWGADNVGILTGDTNINSGARIVVMTTEVLRNMLYADSDLLTNLRFVVMDEIHYLADRFRGAVWEEVIIHLPQQVRLVGLSATVSNAEEFGDWLQAVRGDTDIIVSEDRPVPLDQHVLVGNKFIDLFDGSTAAAQHRVNPELLRLAHSNQRAPHMRSAGRNAN
;
A
#
# COMPACT_ATOMS: atom_id res chain seq x y z
N LYS A 1 11.31 0.02 11.67
CA LYS A 1 10.68 -1.11 12.40
C LYS A 1 11.66 -1.91 13.25
N TYR A 2 12.83 -2.35 12.72
CA TYR A 2 13.78 -3.15 13.50
C TYR A 2 14.19 -2.47 14.83
N ASN A 3 14.64 -1.22 14.77
CA ASN A 3 15.07 -0.48 15.97
C ASN A 3 13.91 -0.28 16.97
N GLU A 4 12.70 0.03 16.48
CA GLU A 4 11.50 0.16 17.31
C GLU A 4 11.21 -1.15 18.06
N PHE A 5 11.31 -2.28 17.37
CA PHE A 5 11.08 -3.58 17.98
C PHE A 5 12.20 -3.97 18.98
N VAL A 6 13.46 -3.60 18.68
CA VAL A 6 14.56 -3.81 19.63
C VAL A 6 14.36 -3.00 20.92
N GLU A 7 13.90 -1.76 20.81
CA GLU A 7 13.59 -0.91 21.98
C GLU A 7 12.45 -1.50 22.82
N GLU A 8 11.42 -2.06 22.17
CA GLU A 8 10.25 -2.60 22.86
C GLU A 8 10.47 -4.02 23.43
N TRP A 9 11.14 -4.90 22.67
CA TRP A 9 11.22 -6.33 22.98
C TRP A 9 12.61 -6.82 23.38
N GLY A 10 13.62 -5.96 23.25
CA GLY A 10 15.02 -6.27 23.54
C GLY A 10 15.75 -6.96 22.37
N ALA A 11 17.04 -6.68 22.25
CA ALA A 11 17.88 -7.14 21.14
C ALA A 11 18.00 -8.68 21.04
N ASP A 12 17.87 -9.38 22.15
CA ASP A 12 17.93 -10.86 22.19
C ASP A 12 16.69 -11.52 21.53
N ASN A 13 15.57 -10.81 21.49
CA ASN A 13 14.32 -11.31 20.95
C ASN A 13 14.03 -10.85 19.51
N VAL A 14 14.79 -9.90 18.99
CA VAL A 14 14.56 -9.29 17.68
C VAL A 14 15.74 -9.48 16.76
N GLY A 15 15.47 -9.96 15.56
CA GLY A 15 16.44 -10.10 14.48
C GLY A 15 16.07 -9.30 13.25
N ILE A 16 17.04 -9.11 12.36
CA ILE A 16 16.84 -8.55 11.03
C ILE A 16 17.53 -9.41 9.99
N LEU A 17 16.84 -9.69 8.91
CA LEU A 17 17.36 -10.48 7.80
C LEU A 17 16.94 -9.84 6.47
N THR A 18 17.92 -9.27 5.77
CA THR A 18 17.78 -8.67 4.44
C THR A 18 18.83 -9.23 3.51
N GLY A 19 18.87 -8.79 2.25
CA GLY A 19 19.91 -9.18 1.31
C GLY A 19 21.33 -8.86 1.79
N ASP A 20 21.49 -7.79 2.58
CA ASP A 20 22.78 -7.26 2.99
C ASP A 20 23.06 -7.41 4.49
N THR A 21 22.06 -7.73 5.29
CA THR A 21 22.15 -7.71 6.76
C THR A 21 21.58 -8.99 7.36
N ASN A 22 22.34 -9.61 8.25
CA ASN A 22 21.89 -10.74 9.04
C ASN A 22 22.33 -10.55 10.50
N ILE A 23 21.38 -10.20 11.36
CA ILE A 23 21.57 -10.05 12.79
C ILE A 23 20.49 -10.86 13.49
N ASN A 24 20.90 -11.82 14.33
CA ASN A 24 20.02 -12.65 15.15
C ASN A 24 18.83 -13.25 14.38
N SER A 25 19.11 -13.85 13.22
CA SER A 25 18.06 -14.41 12.34
C SER A 25 17.26 -15.58 12.94
N GLY A 26 17.70 -16.14 14.06
CA GLY A 26 16.97 -17.15 14.85
C GLY A 26 16.14 -16.56 15.99
N ALA A 27 15.99 -15.23 16.09
CA ALA A 27 15.19 -14.58 17.12
C ALA A 27 13.71 -14.92 17.01
N ARG A 28 12.98 -14.66 18.09
CA ARG A 28 11.52 -14.88 18.14
C ARG A 28 10.74 -13.98 17.19
N ILE A 29 11.26 -12.76 16.96
CA ILE A 29 10.71 -11.78 16.02
C ILE A 29 11.81 -11.46 15.02
N VAL A 30 11.58 -11.67 13.74
CA VAL A 30 12.55 -11.35 12.69
C VAL A 30 11.91 -10.39 11.68
N VAL A 31 12.53 -9.23 11.54
CA VAL A 31 12.18 -8.26 10.49
C VAL A 31 12.93 -8.64 9.23
N MET A 32 12.23 -8.85 8.12
CA MET A 32 12.86 -9.26 6.87
C MET A 32 12.19 -8.64 5.65
N THR A 33 12.87 -8.66 4.52
CA THR A 33 12.26 -8.30 3.25
C THR A 33 11.44 -9.47 2.69
N THR A 34 10.43 -9.15 1.88
CA THR A 34 9.54 -10.16 1.28
C THR A 34 10.31 -11.13 0.38
N GLU A 35 11.32 -10.64 -0.33
CA GLU A 35 12.19 -11.45 -1.21
C GLU A 35 13.00 -12.48 -0.42
N VAL A 36 13.47 -12.10 0.77
CA VAL A 36 14.21 -13.04 1.65
C VAL A 36 13.27 -14.13 2.14
N LEU A 37 12.09 -13.79 2.62
CA LEU A 37 11.09 -14.77 3.06
C LEU A 37 10.72 -15.74 1.91
N ARG A 38 10.46 -15.23 0.71
CA ARG A 38 10.19 -16.05 -0.48
C ARG A 38 11.33 -17.04 -0.74
N ASN A 39 12.57 -16.55 -0.75
CA ASN A 39 13.72 -17.42 -1.00
C ASN A 39 13.90 -18.50 0.08
N MET A 40 13.60 -18.17 1.34
CA MET A 40 13.62 -19.14 2.44
C MET A 40 12.52 -20.20 2.29
N LEU A 41 11.32 -19.80 1.84
CA LEU A 41 10.22 -20.74 1.56
C LEU A 41 10.60 -21.71 0.43
N TYR A 42 11.20 -21.22 -0.67
CA TYR A 42 11.66 -22.07 -1.75
C TYR A 42 12.81 -23.01 -1.38
N ALA A 43 13.67 -22.55 -0.46
CA ALA A 43 14.81 -23.35 0.03
C ALA A 43 14.44 -24.31 1.16
N ASP A 44 13.17 -24.34 1.59
CA ASP A 44 12.70 -25.12 2.76
C ASP A 44 13.60 -24.89 3.98
N SER A 45 13.84 -23.63 4.30
CA SER A 45 14.81 -23.20 5.31
C SER A 45 14.40 -23.67 6.71
N ASP A 46 15.33 -24.30 7.44
CA ASP A 46 15.15 -24.72 8.83
C ASP A 46 14.72 -23.58 9.77
N LEU A 47 15.07 -22.33 9.46
CA LEU A 47 14.66 -21.16 10.23
C LEU A 47 13.14 -20.95 10.23
N LEU A 48 12.42 -21.52 9.26
CA LEU A 48 10.95 -21.45 9.15
C LEU A 48 10.23 -22.58 9.86
N THR A 49 10.93 -23.58 10.40
CA THR A 49 10.33 -24.77 11.02
C THR A 49 9.34 -24.43 12.14
N ASN A 50 9.65 -23.40 12.93
CA ASN A 50 8.82 -22.95 14.04
C ASN A 50 8.02 -21.67 13.73
N LEU A 51 7.92 -21.30 12.46
CA LEU A 51 7.18 -20.12 12.05
C LEU A 51 5.69 -20.29 12.38
N ARG A 52 5.10 -19.30 13.06
CA ARG A 52 3.69 -19.33 13.45
C ARG A 52 2.89 -18.19 12.87
N PHE A 53 3.52 -17.04 12.70
CA PHE A 53 2.89 -15.83 12.21
C PHE A 53 3.79 -15.15 11.19
N VAL A 54 3.18 -14.63 10.17
CA VAL A 54 3.80 -13.68 9.23
C VAL A 54 2.94 -12.43 9.20
N VAL A 55 3.57 -11.28 9.44
CA VAL A 55 2.92 -9.98 9.28
C VAL A 55 3.49 -9.34 8.02
N MET A 56 2.65 -9.13 7.02
CA MET A 56 3.01 -8.46 5.78
C MET A 56 2.54 -7.01 5.85
N ASP A 57 3.49 -6.10 6.07
CA ASP A 57 3.24 -4.66 6.08
C ASP A 57 3.13 -4.16 4.64
N GLU A 58 2.20 -3.24 4.38
CA GLU A 58 1.94 -2.69 3.05
C GLU A 58 1.51 -3.75 2.01
N ILE A 59 0.63 -4.68 2.40
CA ILE A 59 0.22 -5.79 1.53
C ILE A 59 -0.43 -5.34 0.20
N HIS A 60 -0.82 -4.06 0.07
CA HIS A 60 -1.32 -3.49 -1.18
C HIS A 60 -0.29 -3.53 -2.33
N TYR A 61 1.00 -3.74 -2.05
CA TYR A 61 2.01 -4.01 -3.10
C TYR A 61 1.74 -5.27 -3.91
N LEU A 62 0.81 -6.11 -3.52
CA LEU A 62 0.29 -7.19 -4.37
C LEU A 62 -0.23 -6.69 -5.72
N ALA A 63 -0.83 -5.49 -5.75
CA ALA A 63 -1.30 -4.85 -6.97
C ALA A 63 -0.16 -4.20 -7.81
N ASP A 64 1.06 -4.14 -7.28
CA ASP A 64 2.21 -3.58 -7.99
C ASP A 64 2.68 -4.51 -9.11
N ARG A 65 2.84 -3.96 -10.32
CA ARG A 65 3.21 -4.71 -11.52
C ARG A 65 4.56 -5.45 -11.41
N PHE A 66 5.48 -4.93 -10.63
CA PHE A 66 6.85 -5.46 -10.54
C PHE A 66 7.07 -6.28 -9.27
N ARG A 67 6.45 -5.89 -8.16
CA ARG A 67 6.62 -6.52 -6.84
C ARG A 67 5.52 -7.51 -6.51
N GLY A 68 4.34 -7.36 -7.09
CA GLY A 68 3.16 -8.16 -6.75
C GLY A 68 3.40 -9.66 -6.78
N ALA A 69 4.11 -10.15 -7.79
CA ALA A 69 4.43 -11.57 -7.92
C ALA A 69 5.20 -12.14 -6.72
N VAL A 70 6.14 -11.38 -6.13
CA VAL A 70 6.90 -11.82 -4.96
C VAL A 70 6.01 -11.98 -3.73
N TRP A 71 5.08 -11.04 -3.54
CA TRP A 71 4.11 -11.07 -2.45
C TRP A 71 3.13 -12.22 -2.60
N GLU A 72 2.63 -12.42 -3.81
CA GLU A 72 1.74 -13.52 -4.16
C GLU A 72 2.40 -14.88 -3.91
N GLU A 73 3.64 -15.07 -4.37
CA GLU A 73 4.43 -16.28 -4.15
C GLU A 73 4.61 -16.58 -2.66
N VAL A 74 4.91 -15.57 -1.82
CA VAL A 74 4.99 -15.76 -0.37
C VAL A 74 3.67 -16.26 0.19
N ILE A 75 2.55 -15.64 -0.15
CA ILE A 75 1.23 -16.00 0.38
C ILE A 75 0.83 -17.43 -0.02
N ILE A 76 1.10 -17.82 -1.27
CA ILE A 76 0.76 -19.14 -1.80
C ILE A 76 1.65 -20.23 -1.17
N HIS A 77 2.95 -19.98 -1.02
CA HIS A 77 3.90 -20.98 -0.52
C HIS A 77 4.02 -21.03 0.98
N LEU A 78 3.47 -20.04 1.70
CA LEU A 78 3.48 -20.06 3.16
C LEU A 78 2.69 -21.27 3.68
N PRO A 79 3.26 -22.12 4.58
CA PRO A 79 2.56 -23.29 5.11
C PRO A 79 1.20 -22.92 5.70
N GLN A 80 0.18 -23.77 5.50
CA GLN A 80 -1.20 -23.48 5.89
C GLN A 80 -1.39 -23.26 7.39
N GLN A 81 -0.56 -23.88 8.23
CA GLN A 81 -0.58 -23.70 9.69
C GLN A 81 -0.03 -22.34 10.14
N VAL A 82 0.69 -21.60 9.28
CA VAL A 82 1.22 -20.28 9.60
C VAL A 82 0.11 -19.24 9.39
N ARG A 83 -0.15 -18.45 10.41
CA ARG A 83 -1.16 -17.38 10.34
C ARG A 83 -0.59 -16.16 9.62
N LEU A 84 -1.32 -15.66 8.64
CA LEU A 84 -0.98 -14.45 7.90
C LEU A 84 -1.77 -13.26 8.42
N VAL A 85 -1.08 -12.15 8.69
CA VAL A 85 -1.68 -10.85 8.97
C VAL A 85 -1.22 -9.86 7.90
N GLY A 86 -2.15 -9.32 7.14
CA GLY A 86 -1.89 -8.30 6.14
C GLY A 86 -2.25 -6.90 6.66
N LEU A 87 -1.31 -5.96 6.60
CA LEU A 87 -1.55 -4.56 6.93
C LEU A 87 -1.52 -3.74 5.64
N SER A 88 -2.53 -2.90 5.43
CA SER A 88 -2.66 -2.10 4.22
C SER A 88 -3.15 -0.69 4.55
N ALA A 89 -2.61 0.31 3.87
CA ALA A 89 -3.06 1.69 4.04
C ALA A 89 -4.38 1.97 3.30
N THR A 90 -4.48 1.54 2.04
CA THR A 90 -5.70 1.73 1.21
C THR A 90 -5.75 0.63 0.15
N VAL A 91 -6.86 -0.09 0.11
CA VAL A 91 -7.14 -1.05 -0.97
C VAL A 91 -8.45 -0.63 -1.62
N SER A 92 -8.40 -0.23 -2.88
CA SER A 92 -9.60 0.13 -3.65
C SER A 92 -10.54 -1.07 -3.86
N ASN A 93 -10.00 -2.30 -3.77
CA ASN A 93 -10.69 -3.58 -4.02
C ASN A 93 -10.54 -4.51 -2.82
N ALA A 94 -10.84 -4.04 -1.60
CA ALA A 94 -10.65 -4.83 -0.37
C ALA A 94 -11.45 -6.15 -0.38
N GLU A 95 -12.64 -6.15 -0.96
CA GLU A 95 -13.50 -7.34 -1.07
C GLU A 95 -12.89 -8.39 -2.01
N GLU A 96 -12.53 -8.00 -3.24
CA GLU A 96 -11.93 -8.89 -4.24
C GLU A 96 -10.60 -9.48 -3.74
N PHE A 97 -9.80 -8.65 -3.07
CA PHE A 97 -8.57 -9.08 -2.45
C PHE A 97 -8.81 -10.08 -1.30
N GLY A 98 -9.82 -9.82 -0.49
CA GLY A 98 -10.25 -10.72 0.60
C GLY A 98 -10.74 -12.07 0.07
N ASP A 99 -11.53 -12.09 -0.98
CA ASP A 99 -12.01 -13.30 -1.64
C ASP A 99 -10.84 -14.15 -2.16
N TRP A 100 -9.83 -13.51 -2.77
CA TRP A 100 -8.63 -14.20 -3.21
C TRP A 100 -7.84 -14.78 -2.02
N LEU A 101 -7.63 -14.00 -0.95
CA LEU A 101 -6.95 -14.50 0.25
C LEU A 101 -7.70 -15.69 0.86
N GLN A 102 -9.03 -15.62 0.93
CA GLN A 102 -9.86 -16.72 1.42
C GLN A 102 -9.72 -17.97 0.55
N ALA A 103 -9.66 -17.82 -0.75
CA ALA A 103 -9.47 -18.94 -1.68
C ALA A 103 -8.09 -19.61 -1.49
N VAL A 104 -7.05 -18.84 -1.18
CA VAL A 104 -5.66 -19.33 -1.05
C VAL A 104 -5.36 -19.81 0.37
N ARG A 105 -5.84 -19.12 1.40
CA ARG A 105 -5.47 -19.31 2.81
C ARG A 105 -6.57 -19.90 3.69
N GLY A 106 -7.80 -19.97 3.20
CA GLY A 106 -8.98 -20.38 3.98
C GLY A 106 -9.58 -19.20 4.74
N ASP A 107 -10.20 -19.46 5.90
CA ASP A 107 -10.91 -18.46 6.69
C ASP A 107 -10.10 -17.18 6.86
N THR A 108 -10.64 -16.07 6.35
CA THR A 108 -9.98 -14.76 6.33
C THR A 108 -10.95 -13.70 6.85
N ASP A 109 -10.53 -12.98 7.88
CA ASP A 109 -11.26 -11.83 8.41
C ASP A 109 -10.75 -10.55 7.74
N ILE A 110 -11.65 -9.77 7.16
CA ILE A 110 -11.33 -8.47 6.56
C ILE A 110 -11.80 -7.37 7.50
N ILE A 111 -10.84 -6.61 8.03
CA ILE A 111 -11.11 -5.48 8.93
C ILE A 111 -10.84 -4.18 8.18
N VAL A 112 -11.89 -3.40 7.95
CA VAL A 112 -11.79 -2.08 7.30
C VAL A 112 -12.05 -1.00 8.34
N SER A 113 -11.13 -0.02 8.43
CA SER A 113 -11.29 1.18 9.24
C SER A 113 -11.11 2.41 8.35
N GLU A 114 -12.07 3.33 8.41
CA GLU A 114 -12.01 4.61 7.71
C GLU A 114 -11.53 5.74 8.63
N ASP A 115 -11.25 5.44 9.89
CA ASP A 115 -10.74 6.41 10.86
C ASP A 115 -9.34 6.88 10.48
N ARG A 116 -9.21 8.15 10.16
CA ARG A 116 -7.94 8.78 9.83
C ARG A 116 -7.48 9.64 11.00
N PRO A 117 -6.28 9.39 11.58
CA PRO A 117 -5.72 10.24 12.64
C PRO A 117 -5.51 11.69 12.17
N VAL A 118 -5.24 11.87 10.88
CA VAL A 118 -5.11 13.17 10.22
C VAL A 118 -6.14 13.23 9.09
N PRO A 119 -7.06 14.20 9.11
CA PRO A 119 -8.01 14.40 8.01
C PRO A 119 -7.29 14.59 6.67
N LEU A 120 -7.88 14.08 5.61
CA LEU A 120 -7.39 14.28 4.25
C LEU A 120 -8.31 15.26 3.52
N ASP A 121 -7.90 16.51 3.44
CA ASP A 121 -8.58 17.54 2.67
C ASP A 121 -8.04 17.57 1.24
N GLN A 122 -8.93 17.52 0.27
CA GLN A 122 -8.56 17.49 -1.15
C GLN A 122 -8.77 18.86 -1.79
N HIS A 123 -7.70 19.39 -2.38
CA HIS A 123 -7.70 20.69 -3.04
C HIS A 123 -7.20 20.58 -4.49
N VAL A 124 -7.66 21.47 -5.33
CA VAL A 124 -7.17 21.66 -6.71
C VAL A 124 -6.47 23.00 -6.80
N LEU A 125 -5.24 23.00 -7.31
CA LEU A 125 -4.52 24.23 -7.59
C LEU A 125 -4.84 24.72 -9.01
N VAL A 126 -5.48 25.89 -9.11
CA VAL A 126 -5.79 26.55 -10.39
C VAL A 126 -5.08 27.90 -10.43
N GLY A 127 -4.04 28.00 -11.25
CA GLY A 127 -3.15 29.16 -11.21
C GLY A 127 -2.44 29.27 -9.86
N ASN A 128 -2.74 30.32 -9.11
CA ASN A 128 -2.18 30.55 -7.76
C ASN A 128 -3.23 30.38 -6.63
N LYS A 129 -4.40 29.79 -6.93
CA LYS A 129 -5.49 29.64 -5.99
C LYS A 129 -5.74 28.16 -5.68
N PHE A 130 -5.76 27.83 -4.38
CA PHE A 130 -6.26 26.53 -3.90
C PHE A 130 -7.79 26.60 -3.81
N ILE A 131 -8.45 25.62 -4.40
CA ILE A 131 -9.91 25.46 -4.37
C ILE A 131 -10.21 24.07 -3.85
N ASP A 132 -11.10 23.95 -2.89
CA ASP A 132 -11.53 22.65 -2.37
C ASP A 132 -12.14 21.81 -3.49
N LEU A 133 -11.74 20.53 -3.59
CA LEU A 133 -12.28 19.63 -4.60
C LEU A 133 -13.79 19.43 -4.42
N PHE A 134 -14.24 19.37 -3.17
CA PHE A 134 -15.65 19.23 -2.80
C PHE A 134 -16.12 20.43 -1.98
N ASP A 135 -17.38 20.80 -2.11
CA ASP A 135 -18.00 21.91 -1.35
C ASP A 135 -18.60 21.37 -0.05
N GLY A 136 -17.73 21.08 0.93
CA GLY A 136 -18.09 20.55 2.25
C GLY A 136 -18.17 19.02 2.32
N SER A 137 -18.28 18.50 3.55
CA SER A 137 -18.23 17.08 3.87
C SER A 137 -19.33 16.25 3.18
N THR A 138 -20.54 16.79 3.08
CA THR A 138 -21.66 16.10 2.41
C THR A 138 -21.44 15.98 0.90
N ALA A 139 -20.82 17.00 0.27
CA ALA A 139 -20.48 16.95 -1.14
C ALA A 139 -19.33 15.96 -1.40
N ALA A 140 -18.37 15.84 -0.49
CA ALA A 140 -17.31 14.85 -0.55
C ALA A 140 -17.87 13.42 -0.47
N ALA A 141 -18.77 13.14 0.48
CA ALA A 141 -19.42 11.84 0.62
C ALA A 141 -20.24 11.45 -0.63
N GLN A 142 -20.78 12.44 -1.37
CA GLN A 142 -21.53 12.23 -2.61
C GLN A 142 -20.67 12.32 -3.87
N HIS A 143 -19.34 12.46 -3.77
CA HIS A 143 -18.40 12.66 -4.87
C HIS A 143 -18.77 13.85 -5.76
N ARG A 144 -19.42 14.88 -5.18
CA ARG A 144 -19.90 16.05 -5.91
C ARG A 144 -18.84 17.15 -5.93
N VAL A 145 -18.23 17.34 -7.09
CA VAL A 145 -17.17 18.33 -7.31
C VAL A 145 -17.67 19.77 -7.06
N ASN A 146 -16.81 20.59 -6.50
CA ASN A 146 -17.07 22.01 -6.24
C ASN A 146 -17.52 22.75 -7.51
N PRO A 147 -18.65 23.47 -7.48
CA PRO A 147 -19.20 24.17 -8.64
C PRO A 147 -18.26 25.22 -9.22
N GLU A 148 -17.36 25.80 -8.42
CA GLU A 148 -16.34 26.76 -8.91
C GLU A 148 -15.36 26.07 -9.88
N LEU A 149 -14.92 24.84 -9.56
CA LEU A 149 -14.04 24.06 -10.44
C LEU A 149 -14.73 23.71 -11.77
N LEU A 150 -16.01 23.36 -11.71
CA LEU A 150 -16.78 23.07 -12.92
C LEU A 150 -16.89 24.30 -13.82
N ARG A 151 -17.12 25.50 -13.24
CA ARG A 151 -17.17 26.76 -14.02
C ARG A 151 -15.82 27.07 -14.66
N LEU A 152 -14.71 26.87 -13.94
CA LEU A 152 -13.35 27.09 -14.44
C LEU A 152 -13.02 26.11 -15.58
N ALA A 153 -13.39 24.84 -15.44
CA ALA A 153 -13.20 23.86 -16.51
C ALA A 153 -13.96 24.23 -17.79
N HIS A 154 -15.21 24.67 -17.67
CA HIS A 154 -16.01 25.12 -18.82
C HIS A 154 -15.50 26.40 -19.45
N SER A 155 -14.95 27.33 -18.67
CA SER A 155 -14.36 28.57 -19.21
C SER A 155 -13.09 28.31 -20.03
N ASN A 156 -12.24 27.37 -19.58
CA ASN A 156 -11.02 26.97 -20.28
C ASN A 156 -11.31 26.23 -21.61
N GLN A 157 -12.41 25.47 -21.68
CA GLN A 157 -12.81 24.81 -22.93
C GLN A 157 -13.30 25.78 -24.00
N ARG A 158 -13.73 27.00 -23.62
CA ARG A 158 -14.19 28.04 -24.54
C ARG A 158 -13.10 29.00 -25.04
N ALA A 159 -11.86 28.89 -24.50
CA ALA A 159 -10.75 29.69 -25.02
C ALA A 159 -10.27 29.08 -26.35
N PRO A 160 -10.37 29.81 -27.50
CA PRO A 160 -9.89 29.28 -28.76
C PRO A 160 -8.38 29.10 -28.68
N HIS A 161 -7.88 27.94 -29.10
CA HIS A 161 -6.45 27.76 -29.39
C HIS A 161 -6.00 28.82 -30.39
N MET A 162 -5.39 29.88 -29.91
CA MET A 162 -4.62 30.80 -30.78
C MET A 162 -3.45 29.99 -31.34
N ARG A 163 -3.62 29.48 -32.55
CA ARG A 163 -2.54 29.01 -33.39
C ARG A 163 -1.54 30.15 -33.50
N SER A 164 -0.33 29.99 -33.01
CA SER A 164 0.78 30.87 -33.30
C SER A 164 1.02 30.80 -34.79
N ALA A 165 0.58 31.84 -35.50
CA ALA A 165 0.93 32.06 -36.91
C ALA A 165 2.44 32.30 -36.97
N GLY A 166 3.15 31.33 -37.53
CA GLY A 166 4.57 31.48 -37.84
C GLY A 166 4.78 32.69 -38.73
N ARG A 167 5.57 33.65 -38.26
CA ARG A 167 6.18 34.67 -39.12
C ARG A 167 7.35 34.01 -39.86
N ASN A 168 7.08 33.60 -41.08
CA ASN A 168 8.13 33.57 -42.09
C ASN A 168 8.37 35.02 -42.53
N ALA A 169 9.56 35.53 -42.34
CA ALA A 169 10.09 36.71 -43.05
C ALA A 169 11.53 36.41 -43.44
N ASN A 170 11.70 36.33 -44.75
CA ASN A 170 12.90 36.56 -45.58
C ASN A 170 14.29 36.44 -44.94
#